data_c2b03139967d3ff42c8f2f398db1fefe
#
_entry.id   c2b03139967d3ff42c8f2f398db1fefe
#
_cell.length_a   1.000
_cell.length_b   1.000
_cell.length_c   1.000
_cell.angle_alpha   90.00
_cell.angle_beta   90.00
_cell.angle_gamma   90.00
#
_symmetry.space_group_name_H-M   'P 1'
#
loop_
_entity.id
_entity.type
_entity.pdbx_description
1 polymer ?
#
loop_
_entity_poly.entity_id
_entity_poly.type
_entity_poly.pdbx_seq_one_letter_code
_entity_poly.pdbx_strand_id
1 'polypeptide(L)'
;LREHPDIRIELIADPSIVSLTKREADIAIMMERPTLGPLVSRKLCDYEYGLYCSRNYRQSHEEIGSVADIDRHFVIGYIPDLLPTPAHDYLRDYLPNRDADLQVSNILTQVDATCHDVGVALLPCFIAAHHPELVRLLVEEVSFSRSYWIVTHENPRYRPRTAKVKEFIVEQAEAYRGRFRPSEWAKRNKVCPPETPQTL
;
A
#
# COMPACT_ATOMS: atom_id res chain seq x y z
N LEU A 1 -19.67 1.05 -11.93
CA LEU A 1 -20.29 -0.03 -12.74
C LEU A 1 -21.80 0.17 -12.92
N ARG A 2 -22.52 0.74 -11.93
CA ARG A 2 -23.97 1.02 -12.08
C ARG A 2 -24.29 1.95 -13.25
N GLU A 3 -23.43 2.93 -13.53
CA GLU A 3 -23.56 3.87 -14.66
C GLU A 3 -23.03 3.30 -16.00
N HIS A 4 -22.35 2.16 -15.94
CA HIS A 4 -21.73 1.50 -17.10
C HIS A 4 -21.99 0.00 -17.07
N PRO A 5 -23.23 -0.45 -17.34
CA PRO A 5 -23.64 -1.85 -17.27
C PRO A 5 -22.93 -2.74 -18.31
N ASP A 6 -22.38 -2.14 -19.36
CA ASP A 6 -21.65 -2.86 -20.42
C ASP A 6 -20.19 -3.20 -20.04
N ILE A 7 -19.70 -2.66 -18.89
CA ILE A 7 -18.33 -2.92 -18.43
C ILE A 7 -18.34 -4.09 -17.44
N ARG A 8 -17.56 -5.13 -17.75
CA ARG A 8 -17.22 -6.19 -16.81
C ARG A 8 -15.77 -6.02 -16.38
N ILE A 9 -15.52 -6.16 -15.09
CA ILE A 9 -14.18 -6.05 -14.51
C ILE A 9 -13.82 -7.38 -13.87
N GLU A 10 -12.68 -7.94 -14.29
CA GLU A 10 -12.00 -9.03 -13.62
C GLU A 10 -10.81 -8.43 -12.86
N LEU A 11 -10.83 -8.51 -11.55
CA LEU A 11 -9.78 -7.97 -10.69
C LEU A 11 -8.86 -9.11 -10.22
N ILE A 12 -7.59 -9.00 -10.60
CA ILE A 12 -6.54 -9.93 -10.18
C ILE A 12 -5.68 -9.21 -9.16
N ALA A 13 -5.67 -9.70 -7.92
CA ALA A 13 -4.80 -9.22 -6.85
C ALA A 13 -3.63 -10.20 -6.69
N ASP A 14 -2.63 -10.08 -7.53
CA ASP A 14 -1.45 -10.93 -7.53
C ASP A 14 -0.20 -10.05 -7.42
N PRO A 15 0.68 -10.28 -6.41
CA PRO A 15 1.96 -9.60 -6.32
C PRO A 15 2.95 -10.05 -7.40
N SER A 16 2.75 -11.23 -7.99
CA SER A 16 3.54 -11.67 -9.13
C SER A 16 3.28 -10.74 -10.33
N ILE A 17 4.32 -10.51 -11.13
CA ILE A 17 4.25 -9.64 -12.29
C ILE A 17 3.26 -10.22 -13.29
N VAL A 18 1.99 -9.80 -13.21
CA VAL A 18 1.04 -10.01 -14.29
C VAL A 18 1.62 -9.33 -15.52
N SER A 19 2.01 -10.12 -16.49
CA SER A 19 2.69 -9.61 -17.67
C SER A 19 1.68 -8.92 -18.58
N LEU A 20 1.56 -7.60 -18.43
CA LEU A 20 0.85 -6.76 -19.41
C LEU A 20 1.34 -7.04 -20.85
N THR A 21 2.62 -7.37 -21.01
CA THR A 21 3.21 -7.73 -22.32
C THR A 21 2.62 -9.01 -22.90
N LYS A 22 2.17 -9.95 -22.06
CA LYS A 22 1.48 -11.17 -22.49
C LYS A 22 -0.05 -10.99 -22.63
N ARG A 23 -0.55 -9.77 -22.48
CA ARG A 23 -1.98 -9.41 -22.57
C ARG A 23 -2.86 -10.09 -21.52
N GLU A 24 -2.32 -10.30 -20.32
CA GLU A 24 -3.02 -10.90 -19.20
C GLU A 24 -3.91 -9.88 -18.46
N ALA A 25 -3.71 -8.57 -18.71
CA ALA A 25 -4.55 -7.49 -18.18
C ALA A 25 -4.64 -6.30 -19.14
N ASP A 26 -5.75 -5.57 -19.12
CA ASP A 26 -5.94 -4.34 -19.87
C ASP A 26 -5.37 -3.12 -19.14
N ILE A 27 -5.46 -3.11 -17.82
CA ILE A 27 -4.93 -2.07 -16.91
C ILE A 27 -4.21 -2.77 -15.77
N ALA A 28 -3.02 -2.29 -15.41
CA ALA A 28 -2.35 -2.70 -14.17
C ALA A 28 -2.08 -1.49 -13.29
N ILE A 29 -2.15 -1.70 -11.97
CA ILE A 29 -1.65 -0.77 -10.97
C ILE A 29 -0.38 -1.39 -10.40
N MET A 30 0.76 -0.73 -10.62
CA MET A 30 2.07 -1.22 -10.25
C MET A 30 2.72 -0.31 -9.21
N MET A 31 3.53 -0.89 -8.32
CA MET A 31 4.30 -0.14 -7.33
C MET A 31 5.57 0.49 -7.91
N GLU A 32 5.98 0.07 -9.11
CA GLU A 32 7.12 0.63 -9.84
C GLU A 32 6.72 0.99 -11.27
N ARG A 33 7.42 1.97 -11.83
CA ARG A 33 7.27 2.34 -13.22
C ARG A 33 7.89 1.25 -14.11
N PRO A 34 7.13 0.61 -15.02
CA PRO A 34 7.70 -0.36 -15.94
C PRO A 34 8.71 0.32 -16.87
N THR A 35 9.84 -0.33 -17.07
CA THR A 35 10.93 0.16 -17.93
C THR A 35 10.99 -0.55 -19.27
N LEU A 36 10.26 -1.66 -19.45
CA LEU A 36 10.32 -2.52 -20.63
C LEU A 36 8.92 -2.77 -21.22
N GLY A 37 8.88 -2.94 -22.53
CA GLY A 37 7.68 -3.30 -23.29
C GLY A 37 6.90 -2.11 -23.85
N PRO A 38 5.93 -2.37 -24.77
CA PRO A 38 5.09 -1.35 -25.41
C PRO A 38 3.98 -0.88 -24.45
N LEU A 39 4.38 -0.27 -23.34
CA LEU A 39 3.50 0.12 -22.24
C LEU A 39 3.49 1.64 -22.08
N VAL A 40 2.31 2.17 -21.77
CA VAL A 40 2.11 3.55 -21.35
C VAL A 40 1.87 3.57 -19.86
N SER A 41 2.74 4.24 -19.12
CA SER A 41 2.64 4.39 -17.68
C SER A 41 2.41 5.84 -17.28
N ARG A 42 1.56 6.06 -16.28
CA ARG A 42 1.35 7.34 -15.62
C ARG A 42 1.40 7.14 -14.11
N LYS A 43 2.06 8.05 -13.40
CA LYS A 43 2.00 8.07 -11.94
C LYS A 43 0.55 8.29 -11.50
N LEU A 44 0.03 7.39 -10.69
CA LEU A 44 -1.35 7.43 -10.19
C LEU A 44 -1.43 8.29 -8.93
N CYS A 45 -0.70 7.91 -7.90
CA CYS A 45 -0.61 8.64 -6.65
C CYS A 45 0.66 8.25 -5.88
N ASP A 46 1.04 9.10 -4.91
CA ASP A 46 1.96 8.70 -3.85
C ASP A 46 1.16 8.25 -2.65
N TYR A 47 1.70 7.29 -1.90
CA TYR A 47 1.12 6.83 -0.66
C TYR A 47 2.20 6.68 0.41
N GLU A 48 1.77 6.82 1.66
CA GLU A 48 2.65 6.84 2.83
C GLU A 48 2.59 5.51 3.57
N TYR A 49 3.74 5.07 4.05
CA TYR A 49 3.91 3.97 4.99
C TYR A 49 4.19 4.51 6.39
N GLY A 50 3.80 3.76 7.41
CA GLY A 50 4.18 3.95 8.79
C GLY A 50 4.35 2.63 9.52
N LEU A 51 4.93 2.68 10.71
CA LEU A 51 5.00 1.55 11.62
C LEU A 51 3.71 1.49 12.45
N TYR A 52 3.12 0.30 12.57
CA TYR A 52 1.87 0.08 13.27
C TYR A 52 1.94 -1.14 14.19
N CYS A 53 1.19 -1.08 15.29
CA CYS A 53 0.77 -2.24 16.08
C CYS A 53 -0.69 -2.06 16.49
N SER A 54 -1.29 -3.08 17.10
CA SER A 54 -2.60 -2.93 17.73
C SER A 54 -2.50 -2.13 19.03
N ARG A 55 -3.64 -1.53 19.49
CA ARG A 55 -3.72 -0.87 20.79
C ARG A 55 -3.42 -1.83 21.95
N ASN A 56 -3.91 -3.06 21.84
CA ASN A 56 -3.72 -4.10 22.86
C ASN A 56 -2.26 -4.55 22.92
N TYR A 57 -1.62 -4.77 21.76
CA TYR A 57 -0.19 -5.06 21.71
C TYR A 57 0.64 -3.96 22.40
N ARG A 58 0.38 -2.69 22.09
CA ARG A 58 1.05 -1.53 22.71
C ARG A 58 0.90 -1.48 24.23
N GLN A 59 -0.26 -1.90 24.77
CA GLN A 59 -0.53 -1.88 26.20
C GLN A 59 0.09 -3.06 26.96
N SER A 60 0.31 -4.19 26.27
CA SER A 60 0.78 -5.44 26.87
C SER A 60 2.28 -5.70 26.70
N HIS A 61 2.99 -4.89 25.92
CA HIS A 61 4.41 -5.03 25.65
C HIS A 61 5.20 -3.78 26.06
N GLU A 62 6.53 -3.88 26.01
CA GLU A 62 7.42 -2.76 26.28
C GLU A 62 7.13 -1.57 25.33
N GLU A 63 7.47 -0.38 25.78
CA GLU A 63 7.27 0.84 25.00
C GLU A 63 8.25 0.86 23.80
N ILE A 64 7.74 1.26 22.63
CA ILE A 64 8.52 1.50 21.43
C ILE A 64 8.70 3.01 21.30
N GLY A 65 9.77 3.53 21.86
CA GLY A 65 10.14 4.95 21.86
C GLY A 65 11.13 5.32 20.74
N SER A 66 11.79 4.34 20.13
CA SER A 66 12.77 4.52 19.06
C SER A 66 12.80 3.33 18.10
N VAL A 67 13.46 3.50 16.94
CA VAL A 67 13.64 2.41 15.96
C VAL A 67 14.42 1.22 16.57
N ALA A 68 15.37 1.49 17.48
CA ALA A 68 16.15 0.45 18.15
C ALA A 68 15.28 -0.46 19.06
N ASP A 69 14.17 0.05 19.57
CA ASP A 69 13.29 -0.73 20.42
C ASP A 69 12.54 -1.81 19.65
N ILE A 70 12.38 -1.65 18.32
CA ILE A 70 11.70 -2.63 17.46
C ILE A 70 12.38 -3.99 17.53
N ASP A 71 13.69 -4.03 17.78
CA ASP A 71 14.45 -5.30 17.92
C ASP A 71 13.94 -6.21 19.05
N ARG A 72 13.26 -5.67 20.04
CA ARG A 72 12.67 -6.42 21.15
C ARG A 72 11.22 -6.86 20.91
N HIS A 73 10.67 -6.50 19.76
CA HIS A 73 9.29 -6.80 19.41
C HIS A 73 9.18 -7.82 18.30
N PHE A 74 8.03 -8.48 18.22
CA PHE A 74 7.71 -9.39 17.14
C PHE A 74 7.42 -8.61 15.87
N VAL A 75 8.17 -8.87 14.81
CA VAL A 75 8.10 -8.11 13.57
C VAL A 75 7.41 -8.92 12.48
N ILE A 76 6.45 -8.29 11.83
CA ILE A 76 5.68 -8.87 10.72
C ILE A 76 6.17 -8.21 9.42
N GLY A 77 6.47 -9.03 8.41
CA GLY A 77 6.97 -8.54 7.12
C GLY A 77 6.63 -9.45 5.96
N TYR A 78 7.25 -9.18 4.82
CA TYR A 78 7.11 -10.02 3.63
C TYR A 78 8.08 -11.20 3.65
N ILE A 79 7.71 -12.27 2.93
CA ILE A 79 8.65 -13.32 2.50
C ILE A 79 9.54 -12.69 1.44
N PRO A 80 10.88 -12.53 1.67
CA PRO A 80 11.76 -11.79 0.75
C PRO A 80 11.77 -12.37 -0.67
N ASP A 81 11.75 -13.70 -0.79
CA ASP A 81 11.80 -14.41 -2.09
C ASP A 81 10.52 -14.21 -2.94
N LEU A 82 9.43 -13.73 -2.34
CA LEU A 82 8.16 -13.45 -3.04
C LEU A 82 7.99 -11.99 -3.39
N LEU A 83 8.93 -11.12 -3.01
CA LEU A 83 8.88 -9.71 -3.38
C LEU A 83 9.21 -9.52 -4.86
N PRO A 84 8.49 -8.64 -5.58
CA PRO A 84 8.75 -8.35 -7.00
C PRO A 84 10.19 -7.86 -7.24
N THR A 85 10.73 -7.07 -6.33
CA THR A 85 12.12 -6.61 -6.31
C THR A 85 12.60 -6.45 -4.87
N PRO A 86 13.93 -6.52 -4.60
CA PRO A 86 14.49 -6.25 -3.28
C PRO A 86 14.13 -4.85 -2.73
N ALA A 87 13.85 -3.88 -3.60
CA ALA A 87 13.43 -2.53 -3.22
C ALA A 87 12.07 -2.47 -2.52
N HIS A 88 11.29 -3.56 -2.53
CA HIS A 88 10.04 -3.69 -1.78
C HIS A 88 10.22 -4.25 -0.37
N ASP A 89 11.42 -4.64 0.00
CA ASP A 89 11.76 -5.04 1.37
C ASP A 89 12.03 -3.81 2.25
N TYR A 90 10.97 -3.07 2.54
CA TYR A 90 11.05 -1.81 3.30
C TYR A 90 11.50 -2.01 4.75
N LEU A 91 11.37 -3.23 5.27
CA LEU A 91 11.80 -3.54 6.63
C LEU A 91 13.32 -3.39 6.76
N ARG A 92 14.08 -3.76 5.75
CA ARG A 92 15.55 -3.64 5.74
C ARG A 92 16.08 -2.20 5.79
N ASP A 93 15.26 -1.24 5.39
CA ASP A 93 15.63 0.18 5.52
C ASP A 93 15.72 0.62 7.00
N TYR A 94 15.00 -0.06 7.89
CA TYR A 94 14.96 0.24 9.33
C TYR A 94 15.64 -0.83 10.19
N LEU A 95 15.56 -2.09 9.78
CA LEU A 95 16.14 -3.25 10.48
C LEU A 95 17.03 -4.06 9.51
N PRO A 96 18.20 -3.53 9.12
CA PRO A 96 19.02 -4.10 8.03
C PRO A 96 19.58 -5.49 8.34
N ASN A 97 19.69 -5.84 9.61
CA ASN A 97 20.29 -7.10 10.06
C ASN A 97 19.27 -8.08 10.65
N ARG A 98 17.98 -7.82 10.49
CA ARG A 98 16.92 -8.64 11.06
C ARG A 98 15.86 -8.95 10.01
N ASP A 99 15.50 -10.23 9.93
CA ASP A 99 14.32 -10.66 9.18
C ASP A 99 13.06 -10.54 10.04
N ALA A 100 11.89 -10.49 9.39
CA ALA A 100 10.63 -10.54 10.10
C ALA A 100 10.42 -11.91 10.78
N ASP A 101 9.86 -11.89 11.99
CA ASP A 101 9.54 -13.10 12.74
C ASP A 101 8.33 -13.84 12.13
N LEU A 102 7.34 -13.10 11.62
CA LEU A 102 6.27 -13.61 10.79
C LEU A 102 6.41 -13.06 9.37
N GLN A 103 6.62 -13.95 8.42
CA GLN A 103 6.75 -13.61 7.01
C GLN A 103 5.52 -14.07 6.24
N VAL A 104 4.91 -13.15 5.49
CA VAL A 104 3.68 -13.40 4.72
C VAL A 104 3.81 -12.90 3.28
N SER A 105 2.97 -13.40 2.38
CA SER A 105 3.05 -13.09 0.95
C SER A 105 2.34 -11.81 0.52
N ASN A 106 1.49 -11.23 1.38
CA ASN A 106 0.69 -10.06 0.99
C ASN A 106 0.42 -9.11 2.16
N ILE A 107 0.08 -7.87 1.83
CA ILE A 107 -0.12 -6.79 2.79
C ILE A 107 -1.37 -6.99 3.66
N LEU A 108 -2.43 -7.60 3.15
CA LEU A 108 -3.66 -7.78 3.92
C LEU A 108 -3.46 -8.76 5.07
N THR A 109 -2.67 -9.81 4.86
CA THR A 109 -2.29 -10.74 5.93
C THR A 109 -1.39 -10.06 6.97
N GLN A 110 -0.50 -9.12 6.57
CA GLN A 110 0.25 -8.31 7.54
C GLN A 110 -0.69 -7.47 8.40
N VAL A 111 -1.65 -6.80 7.77
CA VAL A 111 -2.66 -5.98 8.49
C VAL A 111 -3.43 -6.83 9.47
N ASP A 112 -3.95 -7.97 9.02
CA ASP A 112 -4.74 -8.88 9.85
C ASP A 112 -3.95 -9.39 11.07
N ALA A 113 -2.72 -9.86 10.86
CA ALA A 113 -1.84 -10.29 11.94
C ALA A 113 -1.55 -9.14 12.93
N THR A 114 -1.34 -7.91 12.43
CA THR A 114 -1.10 -6.74 13.29
C THR A 114 -2.33 -6.40 14.11
N CYS A 115 -3.54 -6.46 13.53
CA CYS A 115 -4.81 -6.24 14.24
C CYS A 115 -5.05 -7.27 15.35
N HIS A 116 -4.52 -8.48 15.19
CA HIS A 116 -4.66 -9.59 16.15
C HIS A 116 -3.47 -9.73 17.12
N ASP A 117 -2.81 -8.62 17.45
CA ASP A 117 -1.79 -8.54 18.50
C ASP A 117 -0.52 -9.39 18.26
N VAL A 118 -0.24 -9.81 17.02
CA VAL A 118 0.91 -10.63 16.71
C VAL A 118 2.21 -9.85 16.86
N GLY A 119 2.22 -8.57 16.45
CA GLY A 119 3.45 -7.78 16.49
C GLY A 119 3.32 -6.41 15.81
N VAL A 120 4.45 -5.89 15.37
CA VAL A 120 4.58 -4.63 14.65
C VAL A 120 4.80 -4.85 13.16
N ALA A 121 4.25 -3.98 12.31
CA ALA A 121 4.40 -4.05 10.87
C ALA A 121 4.53 -2.67 10.22
N LEU A 122 5.23 -2.62 9.09
CA LEU A 122 5.22 -1.47 8.18
C LEU A 122 4.01 -1.59 7.25
N LEU A 123 3.02 -0.71 7.43
CA LEU A 123 1.76 -0.75 6.69
C LEU A 123 1.52 0.54 5.91
N PRO A 124 0.87 0.47 4.73
CA PRO A 124 0.36 1.67 4.06
C PRO A 124 -0.66 2.38 4.94
N CYS A 125 -0.46 3.67 5.18
CA CYS A 125 -1.31 4.46 6.08
C CYS A 125 -2.78 4.45 5.66
N PHE A 126 -3.07 4.42 4.35
CA PHE A 126 -4.44 4.40 3.85
C PHE A 126 -5.17 3.07 4.12
N ILE A 127 -4.43 1.94 4.23
CA ILE A 127 -5.01 0.65 4.63
C ILE A 127 -5.21 0.63 6.13
N ALA A 128 -4.16 0.99 6.90
CA ALA A 128 -4.23 1.02 8.36
C ALA A 128 -5.34 1.95 8.88
N ALA A 129 -5.68 3.03 8.16
CA ALA A 129 -6.74 3.94 8.52
C ALA A 129 -8.15 3.31 8.55
N HIS A 130 -8.35 2.14 7.94
CA HIS A 130 -9.61 1.39 8.01
C HIS A 130 -9.71 0.49 9.24
N HIS A 131 -8.67 0.42 10.06
CA HIS A 131 -8.55 -0.44 11.22
C HIS A 131 -8.36 0.41 12.50
N PRO A 132 -9.45 0.77 13.21
CA PRO A 132 -9.39 1.64 14.39
C PRO A 132 -8.62 1.04 15.56
N GLU A 133 -8.42 -0.28 15.57
CA GLU A 133 -7.59 -0.98 16.52
C GLU A 133 -6.09 -0.70 16.34
N LEU A 134 -5.64 -0.30 15.16
CA LEU A 134 -4.24 0.01 14.89
C LEU A 134 -3.84 1.38 15.41
N VAL A 135 -2.62 1.47 15.90
CA VAL A 135 -1.97 2.72 16.32
C VAL A 135 -0.65 2.87 15.57
N ARG A 136 -0.41 4.08 15.08
CA ARG A 136 0.84 4.43 14.42
C ARG A 136 1.91 4.74 15.45
N LEU A 137 3.10 4.19 15.25
CA LEU A 137 4.28 4.36 16.09
C LEU A 137 5.34 5.17 15.34
N LEU A 138 6.22 5.85 16.09
CA LEU A 138 7.42 6.52 15.57
C LEU A 138 7.14 7.38 14.31
N VAL A 139 6.11 8.22 14.37
CA VAL A 139 5.57 8.95 13.20
C VAL A 139 6.63 9.80 12.49
N GLU A 140 7.55 10.40 13.26
CA GLU A 140 8.60 11.26 12.72
C GLU A 140 9.81 10.46 12.21
N GLU A 141 10.08 9.29 12.78
CA GLU A 141 11.25 8.47 12.47
C GLU A 141 10.96 7.44 11.37
N VAL A 142 9.74 6.86 11.39
CA VAL A 142 9.32 5.82 10.47
C VAL A 142 8.17 6.31 9.60
N SER A 143 8.54 7.07 8.57
CA SER A 143 7.59 7.59 7.58
C SER A 143 8.29 7.70 6.23
N PHE A 144 7.76 7.02 5.23
CA PHE A 144 8.26 7.09 3.86
C PHE A 144 7.13 6.98 2.85
N SER A 145 7.39 7.46 1.64
CA SER A 145 6.40 7.44 0.56
C SER A 145 6.83 6.51 -0.57
N ARG A 146 5.84 5.89 -1.20
CA ARG A 146 5.97 5.10 -2.42
C ARG A 146 4.94 5.59 -3.44
N SER A 147 5.03 5.10 -4.66
CA SER A 147 4.13 5.54 -5.75
C SER A 147 3.43 4.36 -6.38
N TYR A 148 2.14 4.54 -6.66
CA TYR A 148 1.44 3.68 -7.61
C TYR A 148 1.50 4.26 -9.01
N TRP A 149 1.62 3.38 -9.99
CA TRP A 149 1.63 3.68 -11.41
C TRP A 149 0.48 2.96 -12.09
N ILE A 150 -0.33 3.69 -12.84
CA ILE A 150 -1.32 3.08 -13.72
C ILE A 150 -0.68 2.82 -15.07
N VAL A 151 -0.76 1.59 -15.53
CA VAL A 151 -0.09 1.10 -16.72
C VAL A 151 -1.11 0.48 -17.66
N THR A 152 -0.99 0.80 -18.95
CA THR A 152 -1.86 0.29 -20.01
C THR A 152 -1.02 -0.08 -21.22
N HIS A 153 -1.58 -0.88 -22.12
CA HIS A 153 -0.93 -1.18 -23.38
C HIS A 153 -0.88 0.04 -24.30
N GLU A 154 0.20 0.22 -25.06
CA GLU A 154 0.35 1.32 -26.03
C GLU A 154 -0.62 1.20 -27.22
N ASN A 155 -1.03 -0.03 -27.58
CA ASN A 155 -1.84 -0.30 -28.76
C ASN A 155 -3.20 0.41 -28.71
N PRO A 156 -3.52 1.25 -29.73
CA PRO A 156 -4.76 2.03 -29.79
C PRO A 156 -6.06 1.21 -29.76
N ARG A 157 -6.01 -0.05 -30.17
CA ARG A 157 -7.19 -0.95 -30.24
C ARG A 157 -7.82 -1.20 -28.87
N TYR A 158 -7.05 -1.06 -27.78
CA TYR A 158 -7.53 -1.28 -26.42
C TYR A 158 -8.01 0.00 -25.71
N ARG A 159 -7.73 1.18 -26.30
CA ARG A 159 -8.03 2.49 -25.70
C ARG A 159 -9.50 2.73 -25.39
N PRO A 160 -10.49 2.39 -26.26
CA PRO A 160 -11.88 2.77 -25.99
C PRO A 160 -12.48 2.05 -24.76
N ARG A 161 -12.14 0.77 -24.57
CA ARG A 161 -12.70 -0.04 -23.47
C ARG A 161 -12.06 0.32 -22.13
N THR A 162 -10.77 0.57 -22.13
CA THR A 162 -9.99 0.85 -20.91
C THR A 162 -10.02 2.33 -20.51
N ALA A 163 -10.33 3.25 -21.44
CA ALA A 163 -10.27 4.68 -21.20
C ALA A 163 -11.15 5.14 -20.03
N LYS A 164 -12.42 4.73 -20.03
CA LYS A 164 -13.37 5.09 -18.97
C LYS A 164 -12.96 4.54 -17.60
N VAL A 165 -12.52 3.29 -17.55
CA VAL A 165 -12.07 2.66 -16.29
C VAL A 165 -10.79 3.34 -15.78
N LYS A 166 -9.85 3.62 -16.68
CA LYS A 166 -8.62 4.36 -16.35
C LYS A 166 -8.92 5.76 -15.82
N GLU A 167 -9.81 6.51 -16.48
CA GLU A 167 -10.23 7.84 -16.07
C GLU A 167 -10.85 7.81 -14.68
N PHE A 168 -11.80 6.91 -14.46
CA PHE A 168 -12.41 6.70 -13.14
C PHE A 168 -11.37 6.39 -12.06
N ILE A 169 -10.41 5.49 -12.31
CA ILE A 169 -9.35 5.17 -11.35
C ILE A 169 -8.52 6.42 -11.01
N VAL A 170 -8.16 7.21 -12.03
CA VAL A 170 -7.38 8.44 -11.84
C VAL A 170 -8.15 9.48 -11.04
N GLU A 171 -9.42 9.69 -11.35
CA GLU A 171 -10.30 10.63 -10.63
C GLU A 171 -10.48 10.21 -9.17
N GLN A 172 -10.69 8.91 -8.91
CA GLN A 172 -10.79 8.41 -7.54
C GLN A 172 -9.48 8.56 -6.77
N ALA A 173 -8.35 8.25 -7.39
CA ALA A 173 -7.05 8.43 -6.75
C ALA A 173 -6.78 9.90 -6.38
N GLU A 174 -7.18 10.84 -7.23
CA GLU A 174 -7.07 12.27 -6.95
C GLU A 174 -8.02 12.71 -5.84
N ALA A 175 -9.28 12.26 -5.86
CA ALA A 175 -10.27 12.56 -4.83
C ALA A 175 -9.86 12.07 -3.44
N TYR A 176 -9.19 10.92 -3.38
CA TYR A 176 -8.71 10.32 -2.12
C TYR A 176 -7.25 10.64 -1.79
N ARG A 177 -6.62 11.57 -2.47
CA ARG A 177 -5.19 11.92 -2.30
C ARG A 177 -4.78 12.18 -0.85
N GLY A 178 -5.63 12.85 -0.07
CA GLY A 178 -5.38 13.12 1.34
C GLY A 178 -5.31 11.87 2.21
N ARG A 179 -6.01 10.79 1.84
CA ARG A 179 -5.96 9.51 2.55
C ARG A 179 -4.70 8.72 2.24
N PHE A 180 -4.19 8.84 1.03
CA PHE A 180 -2.93 8.18 0.65
C PHE A 180 -1.73 8.79 1.37
N ARG A 181 -1.74 10.10 1.68
CA ARG A 181 -0.63 10.82 2.32
C ARG A 181 -1.12 11.66 3.51
N PRO A 182 -1.55 11.03 4.60
CA PRO A 182 -2.16 11.73 5.72
C PRO A 182 -1.22 12.76 6.39
N SER A 183 0.08 12.48 6.50
CA SER A 183 1.04 13.42 7.11
C SER A 183 1.22 14.70 6.30
N GLU A 184 1.28 14.61 4.97
CA GLU A 184 1.34 15.81 4.12
C GLU A 184 0.04 16.57 4.11
N TRP A 185 -1.08 15.85 4.07
CA TRP A 185 -2.39 16.48 4.10
C TRP A 185 -2.59 17.24 5.41
N ALA A 186 -2.22 16.66 6.55
CA ALA A 186 -2.28 17.29 7.86
C ALA A 186 -1.39 18.55 7.95
N LYS A 187 -0.16 18.48 7.45
CA LYS A 187 0.76 19.65 7.37
C LYS A 187 0.19 20.77 6.50
N ARG A 188 -0.44 20.44 5.37
CA ARG A 188 -0.99 21.42 4.43
C ARG A 188 -2.24 22.12 4.95
N ASN A 189 -3.10 21.40 5.65
CA ASN A 189 -4.41 21.91 6.08
C ASN A 189 -4.46 22.31 7.55
N LYS A 190 -3.37 22.13 8.32
CA LYS A 190 -3.28 22.39 9.79
C LYS A 190 -4.41 21.71 10.60
N VAL A 191 -4.89 20.56 10.14
CA VAL A 191 -6.01 19.80 10.71
C VAL A 191 -5.62 18.32 10.75
N CYS A 192 -6.14 17.59 11.75
CA CYS A 192 -6.04 16.13 11.77
C CYS A 192 -6.67 15.52 10.49
N PRO A 193 -6.08 14.48 9.87
CA PRO A 193 -6.69 13.85 8.71
C PRO A 193 -8.12 13.42 9.00
N PRO A 194 -9.04 13.50 8.03
CA PRO A 194 -10.42 13.14 8.22
C PRO A 194 -10.54 11.69 8.69
N GLU A 195 -11.28 11.50 9.77
CA GLU A 195 -11.66 10.17 10.22
C GLU A 195 -12.35 9.42 9.08
N THR A 196 -12.04 8.15 8.95
CA THR A 196 -12.65 7.28 7.93
C THR A 196 -14.17 7.29 8.16
N PRO A 197 -15.01 7.59 7.17
CA PRO A 197 -16.44 7.37 7.33
C PRO A 197 -16.66 5.89 7.63
N GLN A 198 -17.27 5.61 8.76
CA GLN A 198 -17.88 4.32 9.03
C GLN A 198 -19.03 4.17 8.03
N THR A 199 -18.80 3.52 6.89
CA THR A 199 -19.90 3.04 6.03
C THR A 199 -19.37 2.13 4.94
N LEU A 200 -19.75 0.99 4.98
CA LEU A 200 -20.60 -0.06 4.43
C LEU A 200 -19.80 -1.30 4.17
#